data_483938b0597c542f978b23861e23f0cf
#
_entry.id   483938b0597c542f978b23861e23f0cf
#
_cell.length_a   1.000
_cell.length_b   1.000
_cell.length_c   1.000
_cell.angle_alpha   90.00
_cell.angle_beta   90.00
_cell.angle_gamma   90.00
#
_symmetry.space_group_name_H-M   'P 1'
#
loop_
_entity.id
_entity.type
_entity.pdbx_description
1 polymer ?
#
loop_
_entity_poly.entity_id
_entity_poly.type
_entity_poly.pdbx_seq_one_letter_code
_entity_poly.pdbx_strand_id
1 'polypeptide(L)'
;MAGQMMAVRKKMGLTVRELLLAEEMKDIKVLAGDRGLDKEIKGVTIIEAPDIVKFIDGGEVLLTGLYAFRSCTVDEFRTYINELSRKSVSALVLKRGRKVENADTKIELLFAFAQEHNIPVLEVPFEVSFRDVMSLIMERLFNEEVTRL
;
A
#
# COMPACT_ATOMS: atom_id res chain seq x y z
N MET A 1 4.00 33.09 7.34
CA MET A 1 5.28 33.03 6.66
C MET A 1 6.22 32.04 7.30
N ALA A 2 6.65 32.28 8.52
CA ALA A 2 7.53 31.33 9.20
C ALA A 2 6.89 29.96 9.35
N GLY A 3 5.59 29.92 9.62
CA GLY A 3 4.87 28.66 9.74
C GLY A 3 4.82 27.85 8.45
N GLN A 4 4.70 28.52 7.31
CA GLN A 4 4.70 27.84 6.02
C GLN A 4 6.08 27.25 5.70
N MET A 5 7.13 27.98 6.00
CA MET A 5 8.48 27.47 5.81
C MET A 5 8.76 26.27 6.69
N MET A 6 8.29 26.31 7.93
CA MET A 6 8.43 25.19 8.84
C MET A 6 7.65 23.97 8.36
N ALA A 7 6.44 24.18 7.80
CA ALA A 7 5.66 23.08 7.25
C ALA A 7 6.40 22.41 6.10
N VAL A 8 7.03 23.16 5.20
CA VAL A 8 7.84 22.62 4.12
C VAL A 8 9.03 21.85 4.67
N ARG A 9 9.70 22.38 5.67
CA ARG A 9 10.85 21.71 6.29
C ARG A 9 10.48 20.45 7.05
N LYS A 10 9.22 20.37 7.50
CA LYS A 10 8.72 19.21 8.25
C LYS A 10 8.19 18.11 7.34
N LYS A 11 8.26 18.31 6.05
CA LYS A 11 7.90 17.25 5.13
C LYS A 11 8.81 16.06 5.40
N MET A 12 8.21 14.92 5.72
CA MET A 12 8.91 13.74 6.21
C MET A 12 8.97 12.66 5.14
N GLY A 13 9.75 12.86 4.08
CA GLY A 13 9.96 11.83 3.10
C GLY A 13 8.81 11.65 2.10
N LEU A 14 8.73 10.48 1.52
CA LEU A 14 7.79 10.16 0.46
C LEU A 14 6.43 9.80 1.03
N THR A 15 5.37 10.42 0.53
CA THR A 15 4.00 10.05 0.90
C THR A 15 3.34 9.26 -0.22
N VAL A 16 2.24 8.58 0.12
CA VAL A 16 1.45 7.86 -0.90
C VAL A 16 0.95 8.83 -1.97
N ARG A 17 0.47 10.00 -1.55
CA ARG A 17 -0.01 11.03 -2.48
C ARG A 17 1.07 11.43 -3.48
N GLU A 18 2.28 11.65 -3.01
CA GLU A 18 3.40 12.02 -3.88
C GLU A 18 3.78 10.90 -4.83
N LEU A 19 3.75 9.65 -4.36
CA LEU A 19 4.02 8.51 -5.22
C LEU A 19 3.03 8.46 -6.39
N LEU A 20 1.77 8.75 -6.13
CA LEU A 20 0.74 8.73 -7.17
C LEU A 20 0.91 9.83 -8.21
N LEU A 21 1.72 10.86 -7.96
CA LEU A 21 2.02 11.90 -8.93
C LEU A 21 3.07 11.47 -9.96
N ALA A 22 3.76 10.36 -9.73
CA ALA A 22 4.75 9.87 -10.69
C ALA A 22 4.07 9.44 -11.98
N GLU A 23 4.72 9.72 -13.10
CA GLU A 23 4.21 9.36 -14.43
C GLU A 23 3.94 7.86 -14.54
N GLU A 24 4.81 7.06 -13.95
CA GLU A 24 4.69 5.61 -13.97
C GLU A 24 3.44 5.10 -13.24
N MET A 25 2.86 5.95 -12.38
CA MET A 25 1.69 5.60 -11.58
C MET A 25 0.37 6.18 -12.12
N LYS A 26 0.39 6.73 -13.32
CA LYS A 26 -0.77 7.44 -13.88
C LYS A 26 -2.01 6.57 -14.06
N ASP A 27 -1.85 5.26 -14.24
CA ASP A 27 -2.94 4.34 -14.44
C ASP A 27 -3.39 3.66 -13.13
N ILE A 28 -2.83 4.06 -12.01
CA ILE A 28 -3.17 3.53 -10.69
C ILE A 28 -4.46 4.20 -10.22
N LYS A 29 -5.37 3.39 -9.67
CA LYS A 29 -6.64 3.88 -9.13
C LYS A 29 -6.65 3.76 -7.62
N VAL A 30 -7.19 4.76 -6.94
CA VAL A 30 -7.43 4.68 -5.50
C VAL A 30 -8.83 4.10 -5.33
N LEU A 31 -8.91 2.89 -4.75
CA LEU A 31 -10.17 2.19 -4.57
C LEU A 31 -10.83 2.48 -3.23
N ALA A 32 -10.05 2.73 -2.20
CA ALA A 32 -10.54 2.97 -0.85
C ALA A 32 -9.43 3.61 -0.02
N GLY A 33 -9.79 4.13 1.15
CA GLY A 33 -8.81 4.66 2.11
C GLY A 33 -8.18 5.98 1.69
N ASP A 34 -8.87 6.78 0.91
CA ASP A 34 -8.36 8.05 0.36
C ASP A 34 -7.94 9.05 1.45
N ARG A 35 -8.44 8.92 2.66
CA ARG A 35 -8.05 9.79 3.77
C ARG A 35 -6.62 9.52 4.25
N GLY A 36 -6.04 8.40 3.86
CA GLY A 36 -4.69 8.00 4.27
C GLY A 36 -3.61 8.32 3.27
N LEU A 37 -3.88 9.12 2.23
CA LEU A 37 -2.92 9.39 1.17
C LEU A 37 -1.67 10.15 1.64
N ASP A 38 -1.72 10.79 2.78
CA ASP A 38 -0.57 11.52 3.31
C ASP A 38 0.32 10.70 4.23
N LYS A 39 0.07 9.39 4.31
CA LYS A 39 0.94 8.48 5.07
C LYS A 39 2.32 8.41 4.42
N GLU A 40 3.34 8.41 5.28
CA GLU A 40 4.72 8.28 4.84
C GLU A 40 5.03 6.84 4.45
N ILE A 41 5.76 6.68 3.36
CA ILE A 41 6.24 5.38 2.89
C ILE A 41 7.66 5.18 3.39
N LYS A 42 7.90 4.08 4.10
CA LYS A 42 9.22 3.74 4.65
C LYS A 42 9.83 2.50 4.01
N GLY A 43 9.04 1.77 3.25
CA GLY A 43 9.50 0.55 2.60
C GLY A 43 8.43 -0.03 1.70
N VAL A 44 8.75 -1.15 1.09
CA VAL A 44 7.83 -1.87 0.20
C VAL A 44 8.06 -3.37 0.38
N THR A 45 6.97 -4.13 0.39
CA THR A 45 7.02 -5.58 0.56
C THR A 45 6.00 -6.23 -0.38
N ILE A 46 6.41 -7.32 -1.03
CA ILE A 46 5.50 -8.13 -1.84
C ILE A 46 4.94 -9.23 -0.95
N ILE A 47 3.60 -9.35 -0.94
CA ILE A 47 2.92 -10.43 -0.22
C ILE A 47 2.58 -11.52 -1.22
N GLU A 48 3.25 -12.66 -1.08
CA GLU A 48 3.01 -13.83 -1.92
C GLU A 48 2.26 -14.93 -1.19
N ALA A 49 2.27 -14.88 0.15
CA ALA A 49 1.59 -15.86 0.99
C ALA A 49 1.11 -15.17 2.28
N PRO A 50 0.04 -15.68 2.89
CA PRO A 50 -0.55 -15.02 4.07
C PRO A 50 0.37 -14.92 5.28
N ASP A 51 1.27 -15.88 5.46
CA ASP A 51 2.15 -15.91 6.62
C ASP A 51 3.18 -14.78 6.64
N ILE A 52 3.37 -14.07 5.52
CA ILE A 52 4.28 -12.93 5.46
C ILE A 52 3.77 -11.76 6.32
N VAL A 53 2.45 -11.69 6.54
CA VAL A 53 1.84 -10.59 7.30
C VAL A 53 2.51 -10.39 8.67
N LYS A 54 2.88 -11.46 9.34
CA LYS A 54 3.50 -11.35 10.67
C LYS A 54 4.90 -10.73 10.67
N PHE A 55 5.56 -10.67 9.50
CA PHE A 55 6.90 -10.11 9.38
C PHE A 55 6.90 -8.66 8.90
N ILE A 56 5.73 -8.08 8.68
CA ILE A 56 5.63 -6.71 8.20
C ILE A 56 5.90 -5.74 9.35
N ASP A 57 6.78 -4.78 9.10
CA ASP A 57 6.99 -3.65 10.01
C ASP A 57 6.01 -2.53 9.64
N GLY A 58 6.07 -1.40 10.28
CA GLY A 58 5.19 -0.28 9.93
C GLY A 58 5.73 0.54 8.76
N GLY A 59 4.83 1.27 8.08
CA GLY A 59 5.22 2.20 7.03
C GLY A 59 5.47 1.61 5.66
N GLU A 60 5.14 0.35 5.46
CA GLU A 60 5.37 -0.30 4.18
C GLU A 60 4.19 -0.18 3.23
N VAL A 61 4.50 -0.08 1.93
CA VAL A 61 3.52 -0.32 0.88
C VAL A 61 3.54 -1.82 0.61
N LEU A 62 2.37 -2.44 0.65
CA LEU A 62 2.25 -3.88 0.45
C LEU A 62 1.72 -4.17 -0.95
N LEU A 63 2.49 -4.89 -1.74
CA LEU A 63 2.10 -5.29 -3.09
C LEU A 63 1.51 -6.70 -3.02
N THR A 64 0.22 -6.82 -3.30
CA THR A 64 -0.47 -8.10 -3.23
C THR A 64 -1.41 -8.30 -4.42
N GLY A 65 -1.40 -9.50 -4.97
CA GLY A 65 -2.33 -9.85 -6.03
C GLY A 65 -3.67 -10.37 -5.54
N LEU A 66 -3.95 -10.31 -4.25
CA LEU A 66 -5.08 -11.00 -3.62
C LEU A 66 -4.95 -12.52 -3.77
N TYR A 67 -4.33 -12.96 -4.85
CA TYR A 67 -4.09 -14.37 -5.12
C TYR A 67 -3.27 -15.05 -4.00
N ALA A 68 -2.48 -14.27 -3.27
CA ALA A 68 -1.76 -14.75 -2.10
C ALA A 68 -2.70 -15.33 -1.04
N PHE A 69 -3.95 -14.89 -1.02
CA PHE A 69 -4.97 -15.31 -0.05
C PHE A 69 -6.02 -16.22 -0.69
N ARG A 70 -5.72 -16.84 -1.84
CA ARG A 70 -6.67 -17.65 -2.59
C ARG A 70 -7.21 -18.85 -1.82
N SER A 71 -6.38 -19.41 -0.94
CA SER A 71 -6.73 -20.60 -0.17
C SER A 71 -7.27 -20.29 1.23
N CYS A 72 -7.32 -19.02 1.60
CA CYS A 72 -7.84 -18.61 2.90
C CYS A 72 -9.36 -18.66 2.89
N THR A 73 -9.94 -19.14 3.99
CA THR A 73 -11.37 -18.92 4.25
C THR A 73 -11.60 -17.43 4.50
N VAL A 74 -12.85 -17.00 4.46
CA VAL A 74 -13.20 -15.62 4.76
C VAL A 74 -12.76 -15.25 6.19
N ASP A 75 -12.94 -16.16 7.14
CA ASP A 75 -12.55 -15.91 8.54
C ASP A 75 -11.04 -15.80 8.68
N GLU A 76 -10.27 -16.65 8.00
CA GLU A 76 -8.82 -16.56 7.99
C GLU A 76 -8.36 -15.23 7.37
N PHE A 77 -8.98 -14.84 6.28
CA PHE A 77 -8.67 -13.57 5.62
C PHE A 77 -8.93 -12.40 6.58
N ARG A 78 -10.05 -12.43 7.29
CA ARG A 78 -10.38 -11.39 8.28
C ARG A 78 -9.32 -11.32 9.37
N THR A 79 -8.79 -12.45 9.80
CA THR A 79 -7.72 -12.49 10.80
C THR A 79 -6.45 -11.81 10.29
N TYR A 80 -6.07 -12.08 9.04
CA TYR A 80 -4.89 -11.44 8.44
C TYR A 80 -5.07 -9.93 8.31
N ILE A 81 -6.25 -9.48 7.90
CA ILE A 81 -6.56 -8.06 7.80
C ILE A 81 -6.44 -7.39 9.16
N ASN A 82 -7.01 -8.00 10.20
CA ASN A 82 -6.93 -7.46 11.55
C ASN A 82 -5.49 -7.37 12.04
N GLU A 83 -4.65 -8.30 11.66
CA GLU A 83 -3.24 -8.25 11.97
C GLU A 83 -2.56 -7.08 11.27
N LEU A 84 -2.92 -6.82 10.01
CA LEU A 84 -2.40 -5.68 9.27
C LEU A 84 -2.75 -4.35 9.94
N SER A 85 -3.91 -4.25 10.58
CA SER A 85 -4.32 -3.01 11.25
C SER A 85 -3.36 -2.62 12.37
N ARG A 86 -2.67 -3.58 12.96
CA ARG A 86 -1.70 -3.34 14.02
C ARG A 86 -0.33 -2.95 13.50
N LYS A 87 -0.11 -3.09 12.19
CA LYS A 87 1.20 -2.88 11.58
C LYS A 87 1.40 -1.49 10.99
N SER A 88 0.36 -0.65 10.96
CA SER A 88 0.43 0.72 10.45
C SER A 88 1.01 0.80 9.03
N VAL A 89 0.53 -0.05 8.14
CA VAL A 89 0.98 -0.05 6.75
C VAL A 89 0.59 1.24 6.05
N SER A 90 1.37 1.64 5.05
CA SER A 90 1.15 2.90 4.34
C SER A 90 0.12 2.79 3.22
N ALA A 91 0.09 1.67 2.53
CA ALA A 91 -0.87 1.43 1.45
C ALA A 91 -0.87 -0.05 1.07
N LEU A 92 -1.95 -0.47 0.44
CA LEU A 92 -2.06 -1.79 -0.18
C LEU A 92 -2.22 -1.59 -1.67
N VAL A 93 -1.40 -2.24 -2.46
CA VAL A 93 -1.48 -2.20 -3.92
C VAL A 93 -1.99 -3.54 -4.41
N LEU A 94 -3.17 -3.52 -5.01
CA LEU A 94 -3.82 -4.72 -5.53
C LEU A 94 -3.58 -4.87 -7.01
N LYS A 95 -3.43 -6.10 -7.44
CA LYS A 95 -3.50 -6.47 -8.85
C LYS A 95 -4.50 -7.61 -8.96
N ARG A 96 -5.59 -7.36 -9.70
CA ARG A 96 -6.57 -8.40 -9.98
C ARG A 96 -6.23 -9.04 -11.32
N GLY A 97 -6.67 -10.24 -11.54
CA GLY A 97 -6.43 -10.93 -12.80
C GLY A 97 -6.44 -12.43 -12.65
N ARG A 98 -6.26 -12.93 -11.45
CA ARG A 98 -6.34 -14.36 -11.16
C ARG A 98 -7.59 -14.64 -10.34
N LYS A 99 -8.19 -15.80 -10.59
CA LYS A 99 -9.39 -16.22 -9.88
C LYS A 99 -9.05 -16.53 -8.41
N VAL A 100 -9.83 -15.96 -7.52
CA VAL A 100 -9.69 -16.16 -6.07
C VAL A 100 -11.06 -16.54 -5.52
N GLU A 101 -11.10 -17.60 -4.72
CA GLU A 101 -12.34 -18.04 -4.08
C GLU A 101 -12.84 -16.97 -3.12
N ASN A 102 -14.15 -16.70 -3.18
CA ASN A 102 -14.79 -15.67 -2.36
C ASN A 102 -14.16 -14.28 -2.55
N ALA A 103 -13.72 -13.98 -3.78
CA ALA A 103 -13.02 -12.73 -4.08
C ALA A 103 -13.84 -11.51 -3.71
N ASP A 104 -15.12 -11.48 -4.05
CA ASP A 104 -15.96 -10.32 -3.78
C ASP A 104 -16.08 -10.04 -2.29
N THR A 105 -16.28 -11.07 -1.48
CA THR A 105 -16.37 -10.93 -0.03
C THR A 105 -15.03 -10.44 0.54
N LYS A 106 -13.93 -11.01 0.08
CA LYS A 106 -12.60 -10.60 0.53
C LYS A 106 -12.31 -9.14 0.17
N ILE A 107 -12.69 -8.72 -1.03
CA ILE A 107 -12.50 -7.35 -1.46
C ILE A 107 -13.34 -6.39 -0.62
N GLU A 108 -14.60 -6.74 -0.33
CA GLU A 108 -15.45 -5.92 0.52
C GLU A 108 -14.86 -5.75 1.92
N LEU A 109 -14.34 -6.84 2.49
CA LEU A 109 -13.68 -6.79 3.80
C LEU A 109 -12.45 -5.88 3.76
N LEU A 110 -11.68 -5.98 2.68
CA LEU A 110 -10.49 -5.17 2.52
C LEU A 110 -10.85 -3.69 2.40
N PHE A 111 -11.88 -3.34 1.67
CA PHE A 111 -12.33 -1.96 1.52
C PHE A 111 -12.85 -1.40 2.84
N ALA A 112 -13.62 -2.18 3.60
CA ALA A 112 -14.10 -1.75 4.90
C ALA A 112 -12.94 -1.49 5.86
N PHE A 113 -11.96 -2.37 5.86
CA PHE A 113 -10.72 -2.21 6.63
C PHE A 113 -9.98 -0.92 6.23
N ALA A 114 -9.84 -0.70 4.92
CA ALA A 114 -9.14 0.47 4.41
C ALA A 114 -9.80 1.76 4.85
N GLN A 115 -11.13 1.83 4.79
CA GLN A 115 -11.86 3.02 5.19
C GLN A 115 -11.80 3.24 6.71
N GLU A 116 -11.87 2.18 7.48
CA GLU A 116 -11.83 2.27 8.93
C GLU A 116 -10.46 2.76 9.43
N HIS A 117 -9.38 2.27 8.82
CA HIS A 117 -8.02 2.54 9.27
C HIS A 117 -7.30 3.59 8.44
N ASN A 118 -7.98 4.21 7.47
CA ASN A 118 -7.40 5.21 6.57
C ASN A 118 -6.13 4.70 5.87
N ILE A 119 -6.21 3.48 5.35
CA ILE A 119 -5.11 2.86 4.61
C ILE A 119 -5.50 2.83 3.14
N PRO A 120 -4.78 3.56 2.26
CA PRO A 120 -5.12 3.55 0.84
C PRO A 120 -5.02 2.16 0.23
N VAL A 121 -6.05 1.79 -0.53
CA VAL A 121 -6.03 0.60 -1.38
C VAL A 121 -5.96 1.08 -2.81
N LEU A 122 -4.88 0.73 -3.49
CA LEU A 122 -4.58 1.15 -4.85
C LEU A 122 -4.68 -0.05 -5.77
N GLU A 123 -5.14 0.18 -7.00
CA GLU A 123 -5.20 -0.90 -8.00
C GLU A 123 -4.29 -0.56 -9.17
N VAL A 124 -3.40 -1.50 -9.50
CA VAL A 124 -2.56 -1.41 -10.71
C VAL A 124 -3.17 -2.26 -11.81
N PRO A 125 -3.05 -1.84 -13.08
CA PRO A 125 -3.44 -2.70 -14.20
C PRO A 125 -2.68 -4.02 -14.17
N PHE A 126 -3.30 -5.07 -14.71
CA PHE A 126 -2.69 -6.40 -14.74
C PHE A 126 -1.31 -6.39 -15.43
N GLU A 127 -1.14 -5.55 -16.43
CA GLU A 127 0.08 -5.47 -17.23
C GLU A 127 1.24 -4.83 -16.48
N VAL A 128 0.96 -4.10 -15.40
CA VAL A 128 2.01 -3.44 -14.63
C VAL A 128 2.65 -4.45 -13.69
N SER A 129 3.96 -4.59 -13.80
CA SER A 129 4.71 -5.51 -12.95
C SER A 129 4.88 -4.96 -11.54
N PHE A 130 4.70 -5.79 -10.54
CA PHE A 130 5.03 -5.41 -9.16
C PHE A 130 6.51 -5.06 -9.02
N ARG A 131 7.38 -5.69 -9.81
CA ARG A 131 8.80 -5.36 -9.80
C ARG A 131 9.02 -3.89 -10.17
N ASP A 132 8.29 -3.41 -11.18
CA ASP A 132 8.42 -2.01 -11.61
C ASP A 132 7.90 -1.06 -10.55
N VAL A 133 6.79 -1.38 -9.91
CA VAL A 133 6.26 -0.58 -8.81
C VAL A 133 7.25 -0.55 -7.64
N MET A 134 7.80 -1.70 -7.28
CA MET A 134 8.80 -1.81 -6.22
C MET A 134 10.03 -0.98 -6.54
N SER A 135 10.54 -1.09 -7.77
CA SER A 135 11.72 -0.33 -8.20
C SER A 135 11.49 1.17 -8.11
N LEU A 136 10.31 1.62 -8.53
CA LEU A 136 9.96 3.04 -8.44
C LEU A 136 9.94 3.51 -6.99
N ILE A 137 9.30 2.75 -6.11
CA ILE A 137 9.23 3.12 -4.69
C ILE A 137 10.62 3.17 -4.08
N MET A 138 11.44 2.16 -4.33
CA MET A 138 12.80 2.10 -3.79
C MET A 138 13.65 3.25 -4.30
N GLU A 139 13.54 3.59 -5.59
CA GLU A 139 14.25 4.71 -6.17
C GLU A 139 13.85 6.03 -5.50
N ARG A 140 12.54 6.23 -5.30
CA ARG A 140 12.05 7.45 -4.65
C ARG A 140 12.50 7.54 -3.20
N LEU A 141 12.48 6.42 -2.48
CA LEU A 141 12.96 6.37 -1.10
C LEU A 141 14.46 6.69 -1.02
N PHE A 142 15.24 6.14 -1.94
CA PHE A 142 16.67 6.41 -1.99
C PHE A 142 16.93 7.90 -2.23
N ASN A 143 16.20 8.50 -3.17
CA ASN A 143 16.37 9.92 -3.49
C ASN A 143 16.01 10.82 -2.31
N GLU A 144 14.98 10.47 -1.54
CA GLU A 144 14.62 11.20 -0.34
C GLU A 144 15.74 11.13 0.70
N GLU A 145 16.33 9.97 0.89
CA GLU A 145 17.46 9.79 1.80
C GLU A 145 18.65 10.67 1.41
N VAL A 146 19.01 10.65 0.15
CA VAL A 146 20.12 11.46 -0.36
C VAL A 146 19.84 12.95 -0.19
N THR A 147 18.60 13.38 -0.42
CA THR A 147 18.22 14.78 -0.28
C THR A 147 18.33 15.27 1.16
N ARG A 148 18.11 14.39 2.14
CA ARG A 148 18.22 14.73 3.55
C ARG A 148 19.66 14.93 4.02
N LEU A 149 20.59 14.32 3.35
CA LEU A 149 22.00 14.42 3.71
C LEU A 149 22.55 15.80 3.34
#